data_ec6a0c3f8afc36f02d6d85b46672b9b7
#
_entry.id   ec6a0c3f8afc36f02d6d85b46672b9b7
#
_cell.length_a   1.000
_cell.length_b   1.000
_cell.length_c   1.000
_cell.angle_alpha   90.00
_cell.angle_beta   90.00
_cell.angle_gamma   90.00
#
_symmetry.space_group_name_H-M   'P 1'
#
loop_
_entity.id
_entity.type
_entity.pdbx_description
1 polymer ?
#
loop_
_entity_poly.entity_id
_entity_poly.type
_entity_poly.pdbx_seq_one_letter_code
_entity_poly.pdbx_strand_id
1 'polypeptide(L)'
;MAYFPLFVEISKKKCLVVGGGQIAFDRIAALFDFGAQITVIAPKIIEDIKEISGVTCIERDFQESDVEGQFIVVAASDSKDENSKISEICKQVGIHVNVIDSIEESTFLFSEYIKQRDVVAAFTSSGKCPVIDKYMKLQNTKTFDSFLGEINDLFYSIKRHVDEGIQDPEKRILVYEDLLEASLILRKKPTMDQVGSVIEHVSEK
;
A
#
# COMPACT_ATOMS: atom_id res chain seq x y z
N MET A 1 -2.03 16.88 14.98
CA MET A 1 -2.99 15.96 14.32
C MET A 1 -2.63 14.53 14.72
N ALA A 2 -3.60 13.64 14.85
CA ALA A 2 -3.39 12.21 15.08
C ALA A 2 -3.89 11.44 13.86
N TYR A 3 -3.03 10.65 13.23
CA TYR A 3 -3.39 9.79 12.11
C TYR A 3 -3.64 8.37 12.58
N PHE A 4 -4.76 7.79 12.16
CA PHE A 4 -5.07 6.38 12.38
C PHE A 4 -4.56 5.56 11.20
N PRO A 5 -3.77 4.49 11.44
CA PRO A 5 -3.29 3.63 10.37
C PRO A 5 -4.45 2.81 9.79
N LEU A 6 -4.65 2.94 8.47
CA LEU A 6 -5.71 2.26 7.74
C LEU A 6 -5.14 1.75 6.42
N PHE A 7 -5.41 0.50 6.09
CA PHE A 7 -5.18 -0.05 4.76
C PHE A 7 -6.48 0.00 3.96
N VAL A 8 -6.40 0.60 2.76
CA VAL A 8 -7.55 0.81 1.88
C VAL A 8 -7.29 0.09 0.56
N GLU A 9 -8.27 -0.67 0.10
CA GLU A 9 -8.21 -1.33 -1.20
C GLU A 9 -8.40 -0.28 -2.31
N ILE A 10 -7.36 -0.11 -3.16
CA ILE A 10 -7.35 0.87 -4.25
C ILE A 10 -7.21 0.25 -5.64
N SER A 11 -7.15 -1.09 -5.73
CA SER A 11 -7.05 -1.79 -7.02
C SER A 11 -8.23 -1.40 -7.90
N LYS A 12 -7.93 -0.96 -9.12
CA LYS A 12 -8.89 -0.45 -10.11
C LYS A 12 -9.72 0.77 -9.67
N LYS A 13 -9.39 1.40 -8.53
CA LYS A 13 -10.01 2.67 -8.15
C LYS A 13 -9.38 3.82 -8.94
N LYS A 14 -10.19 4.78 -9.33
CA LYS A 14 -9.74 5.98 -10.05
C LYS A 14 -8.97 6.89 -9.11
N CYS A 15 -7.74 7.20 -9.47
CA CYS A 15 -6.86 8.10 -8.74
C CYS A 15 -6.36 9.20 -9.69
N LEU A 16 -6.53 10.45 -9.29
CA LEU A 16 -6.08 11.61 -10.04
C LEU A 16 -4.78 12.14 -9.42
N VAL A 17 -3.80 12.43 -10.26
CA VAL A 17 -2.59 13.16 -9.88
C VAL A 17 -2.54 14.45 -10.68
N VAL A 18 -2.60 15.60 -10.01
CA VAL A 18 -2.44 16.90 -10.62
C VAL A 18 -1.01 17.37 -10.41
N GLY A 19 -0.25 17.42 -11.48
CA GLY A 19 1.19 17.68 -11.50
C GLY A 19 1.94 16.62 -12.33
N GLY A 20 3.00 17.04 -12.99
CA GLY A 20 3.74 16.21 -13.95
C GLY A 20 5.24 16.12 -13.69
N GLY A 21 5.72 16.53 -12.50
CA GLY A 21 7.13 16.51 -12.10
C GLY A 21 7.55 15.25 -11.33
N GLN A 22 8.78 15.28 -10.78
CA GLN A 22 9.37 14.14 -10.05
C GLN A 22 8.55 13.70 -8.83
N ILE A 23 8.00 14.65 -8.06
CA ILE A 23 7.19 14.32 -6.88
C ILE A 23 5.90 13.60 -7.31
N ALA A 24 5.27 14.05 -8.40
CA ALA A 24 4.12 13.37 -8.97
C ALA A 24 4.49 11.93 -9.39
N PHE A 25 5.63 11.73 -10.04
CA PHE A 25 6.14 10.40 -10.41
C PHE A 25 6.26 9.46 -9.22
N ASP A 26 6.84 9.91 -8.11
CA ASP A 26 6.99 9.11 -6.89
C ASP A 26 5.62 8.69 -6.31
N ARG A 27 4.61 9.58 -6.37
CA ARG A 27 3.24 9.27 -5.93
C ARG A 27 2.53 8.32 -6.88
N ILE A 28 2.71 8.51 -8.19
CA ILE A 28 2.19 7.62 -9.23
C ILE A 28 2.77 6.22 -9.04
N ALA A 29 4.07 6.08 -8.84
CA ALA A 29 4.72 4.80 -8.62
C ALA A 29 4.13 4.05 -7.42
N ALA A 30 3.88 4.76 -6.31
CA ALA A 30 3.24 4.17 -5.14
C ALA A 30 1.81 3.71 -5.43
N LEU A 31 0.98 4.54 -6.07
CA LEU A 31 -0.39 4.17 -6.42
C LEU A 31 -0.45 3.02 -7.43
N PHE A 32 0.48 3.02 -8.39
CA PHE A 32 0.60 1.99 -9.42
C PHE A 32 0.94 0.61 -8.84
N ASP A 33 1.84 0.58 -7.85
CA ASP A 33 2.23 -0.67 -7.16
C ASP A 33 1.04 -1.36 -6.46
N PHE A 34 0.01 -0.60 -6.10
CA PHE A 34 -1.23 -1.12 -5.52
C PHE A 34 -2.40 -1.23 -6.53
N GLY A 35 -2.11 -1.12 -7.83
CA GLY A 35 -3.06 -1.40 -8.89
C GLY A 35 -4.15 -0.34 -9.12
N ALA A 36 -3.92 0.90 -8.73
CA ALA A 36 -4.83 2.01 -8.98
C ALA A 36 -4.96 2.31 -10.48
N GLN A 37 -6.12 2.80 -10.92
CA GLN A 37 -6.33 3.36 -12.24
C GLN A 37 -5.97 4.86 -12.20
N ILE A 38 -4.82 5.21 -12.76
CA ILE A 38 -4.21 6.53 -12.58
C ILE A 38 -4.44 7.43 -13.79
N THR A 39 -4.91 8.66 -13.54
CA THR A 39 -4.94 9.76 -14.50
C THR A 39 -4.03 10.86 -13.99
N VAL A 40 -3.16 11.38 -14.87
CA VAL A 40 -2.25 12.49 -14.57
C VAL A 40 -2.67 13.69 -15.40
N ILE A 41 -2.82 14.85 -14.76
CA ILE A 41 -3.16 16.11 -15.42
C ILE A 41 -2.11 17.15 -15.05
N ALA A 42 -1.46 17.73 -16.03
CA ALA A 42 -0.53 18.86 -15.87
C ALA A 42 -0.29 19.53 -17.23
N PRO A 43 0.07 20.81 -17.28
CA PRO A 43 0.46 21.47 -18.53
C PRO A 43 1.70 20.83 -19.20
N LYS A 44 2.56 20.25 -18.37
CA LYS A 44 3.75 19.51 -18.81
C LYS A 44 3.96 18.28 -17.92
N ILE A 45 4.16 17.13 -18.58
CA ILE A 45 4.40 15.84 -17.91
C ILE A 45 5.76 15.33 -18.36
N ILE A 46 6.60 14.91 -17.38
CA ILE A 46 7.92 14.33 -17.67
C ILE A 46 7.78 12.99 -18.38
N GLU A 47 8.77 12.63 -19.20
CA GLU A 47 8.75 11.40 -20.00
C GLU A 47 8.66 10.15 -19.15
N ASP A 48 9.33 10.12 -17.99
CA ASP A 48 9.29 8.99 -17.05
C ASP A 48 7.85 8.60 -16.64
N ILE A 49 6.94 9.58 -16.50
CA ILE A 49 5.52 9.33 -16.21
C ILE A 49 4.81 8.79 -17.46
N LYS A 50 5.09 9.36 -18.63
CA LYS A 50 4.45 8.96 -19.90
C LYS A 50 4.81 7.52 -20.31
N GLU A 51 5.99 7.06 -19.92
CA GLU A 51 6.46 5.69 -20.18
C GLU A 51 5.81 4.63 -19.28
N ILE A 52 5.11 5.02 -18.21
CA ILE A 52 4.41 4.06 -17.33
C ILE A 52 3.18 3.51 -18.07
N SER A 53 3.26 2.25 -18.49
CA SER A 53 2.14 1.58 -19.14
C SER A 53 0.90 1.52 -18.24
N GLY A 54 -0.25 1.97 -18.74
CA GLY A 54 -1.51 1.94 -17.99
C GLY A 54 -1.81 3.23 -17.19
N VAL A 55 -0.93 4.23 -17.23
CA VAL A 55 -1.21 5.58 -16.73
C VAL A 55 -1.77 6.45 -17.86
N THR A 56 -2.87 7.15 -17.61
CA THR A 56 -3.45 8.10 -18.57
C THR A 56 -2.88 9.49 -18.33
N CYS A 57 -2.15 10.04 -19.30
CA CYS A 57 -1.57 11.38 -19.24
C CYS A 57 -2.37 12.37 -20.08
N ILE A 58 -2.74 13.52 -19.49
CA ILE A 58 -3.50 14.58 -20.12
C ILE A 58 -2.75 15.90 -19.93
N GLU A 59 -2.14 16.40 -20.99
CA GLU A 59 -1.36 17.66 -20.95
C GLU A 59 -2.29 18.88 -21.13
N ARG A 60 -2.78 19.40 -20.03
CA ARG A 60 -3.56 20.64 -19.90
C ARG A 60 -3.59 21.10 -18.44
N ASP A 61 -4.11 22.30 -18.22
CA ASP A 61 -4.40 22.79 -16.87
C ASP A 61 -5.51 21.96 -16.22
N PHE A 62 -5.45 21.87 -14.88
CA PHE A 62 -6.48 21.25 -14.05
C PHE A 62 -7.82 22.00 -14.17
N GLN A 63 -8.91 21.25 -14.15
CA GLN A 63 -10.29 21.75 -14.08
C GLN A 63 -11.00 21.14 -12.87
N GLU A 64 -11.89 21.91 -12.23
CA GLU A 64 -12.61 21.47 -11.02
C GLU A 64 -13.39 20.15 -11.23
N SER A 65 -13.93 19.96 -12.45
CA SER A 65 -14.63 18.72 -12.81
C SER A 65 -13.74 17.46 -12.84
N ASP A 66 -12.41 17.61 -12.86
CA ASP A 66 -11.50 16.47 -12.92
C ASP A 66 -11.53 15.63 -11.64
N VAL A 67 -11.97 16.18 -10.53
CA VAL A 67 -12.10 15.45 -9.26
C VAL A 67 -13.33 14.54 -9.22
N GLU A 68 -14.28 14.73 -10.13
CA GLU A 68 -15.53 13.97 -10.11
C GLU A 68 -15.29 12.46 -10.29
N GLY A 69 -15.85 11.68 -9.37
CA GLY A 69 -15.74 10.22 -9.40
C GLY A 69 -14.36 9.65 -9.10
N GLN A 70 -13.41 10.48 -8.65
CA GLN A 70 -12.12 10.02 -8.17
C GLN A 70 -12.24 9.45 -6.77
N PHE A 71 -11.42 8.43 -6.48
CA PHE A 71 -11.32 7.85 -5.14
C PHE A 71 -10.27 8.57 -4.29
N ILE A 72 -9.13 8.89 -4.91
CA ILE A 72 -8.03 9.65 -4.30
C ILE A 72 -7.58 10.72 -5.29
N VAL A 73 -7.21 11.89 -4.76
CA VAL A 73 -6.57 12.97 -5.51
C VAL A 73 -5.22 13.30 -4.87
N VAL A 74 -4.20 13.50 -5.70
CA VAL A 74 -2.88 13.99 -5.29
C VAL A 74 -2.66 15.34 -5.95
N ALA A 75 -2.55 16.38 -5.15
CA ALA A 75 -2.22 17.74 -5.58
C ALA A 75 -0.70 17.92 -5.50
N ALA A 76 -0.04 17.81 -6.65
CA ALA A 76 1.41 17.82 -6.81
C ALA A 76 1.89 18.79 -7.90
N SER A 77 1.16 19.87 -8.11
CA SER A 77 1.57 20.95 -9.03
C SER A 77 2.62 21.85 -8.39
N ASP A 78 3.32 22.63 -9.20
CA ASP A 78 4.29 23.62 -8.74
C ASP A 78 3.61 24.86 -8.10
N SER A 79 2.29 25.01 -8.28
CA SER A 79 1.50 26.11 -7.73
C SER A 79 0.85 25.73 -6.41
N LYS A 80 1.27 26.35 -5.31
CA LYS A 80 0.66 26.17 -4.00
C LYS A 80 -0.81 26.55 -3.99
N ASP A 81 -1.17 27.64 -4.66
CA ASP A 81 -2.54 28.13 -4.72
C ASP A 81 -3.46 27.12 -5.45
N GLU A 82 -2.96 26.49 -6.53
CA GLU A 82 -3.69 25.43 -7.22
C GLU A 82 -3.84 24.20 -6.33
N ASN A 83 -2.78 23.78 -5.65
CA ASN A 83 -2.83 22.64 -4.72
C ASN A 83 -3.82 22.88 -3.58
N SER A 84 -3.83 24.08 -2.99
CA SER A 84 -4.80 24.46 -1.95
C SER A 84 -6.23 24.45 -2.48
N LYS A 85 -6.46 24.97 -3.68
CA LYS A 85 -7.77 24.95 -4.34
C LYS A 85 -8.26 23.51 -4.58
N ILE A 86 -7.39 22.63 -5.07
CA ILE A 86 -7.70 21.20 -5.25
C ILE A 86 -8.10 20.56 -3.92
N SER A 87 -7.37 20.87 -2.85
CA SER A 87 -7.68 20.37 -1.50
C SER A 87 -9.08 20.81 -1.04
N GLU A 88 -9.40 22.10 -1.20
CA GLU A 88 -10.71 22.63 -0.83
C GLU A 88 -11.84 21.94 -1.59
N ILE A 89 -11.72 21.79 -2.91
CA ILE A 89 -12.70 21.11 -3.75
C ILE A 89 -12.89 19.66 -3.28
N CYS A 90 -11.79 18.92 -3.11
CA CYS A 90 -11.86 17.52 -2.68
C CYS A 90 -12.54 17.38 -1.30
N LYS A 91 -12.22 18.25 -0.34
CA LYS A 91 -12.83 18.24 0.99
C LYS A 91 -14.32 18.55 0.94
N GLN A 92 -14.76 19.46 0.08
CA GLN A 92 -16.18 19.79 -0.10
C GLN A 92 -17.01 18.63 -0.62
N VAL A 93 -16.42 17.81 -1.52
CA VAL A 93 -17.12 16.67 -2.12
C VAL A 93 -16.79 15.31 -1.44
N GLY A 94 -16.00 15.34 -0.34
CA GLY A 94 -15.69 14.15 0.45
C GLY A 94 -14.67 13.20 -0.18
N ILE A 95 -13.83 13.70 -1.10
CA ILE A 95 -12.76 12.91 -1.75
C ILE A 95 -11.47 13.04 -0.93
N HIS A 96 -10.77 11.94 -0.73
CA HIS A 96 -9.47 11.96 -0.07
C HIS A 96 -8.41 12.65 -0.93
N VAL A 97 -7.69 13.61 -0.32
CA VAL A 97 -6.65 14.38 -0.99
C VAL A 97 -5.34 14.37 -0.21
N ASN A 98 -4.24 14.19 -0.94
CA ASN A 98 -2.90 14.46 -0.45
C ASN A 98 -2.33 15.69 -1.19
N VAL A 99 -1.88 16.66 -0.43
CA VAL A 99 -1.23 17.87 -0.95
C VAL A 99 0.25 17.77 -0.63
N ILE A 100 1.11 17.90 -1.67
CA ILE A 100 2.56 17.91 -1.44
C ILE A 100 2.95 19.07 -0.54
N ASP A 101 3.89 18.82 0.36
CA ASP A 101 4.44 19.80 1.30
C ASP A 101 3.40 20.48 2.23
N SER A 102 2.16 19.95 2.29
CA SER A 102 1.11 20.49 3.17
C SER A 102 0.34 19.38 3.88
N ILE A 103 0.72 19.09 5.13
CA ILE A 103 0.02 18.12 5.99
C ILE A 103 -1.38 18.62 6.37
N GLU A 104 -1.52 19.92 6.61
CA GLU A 104 -2.77 20.55 7.07
C GLU A 104 -3.86 20.53 6.00
N GLU A 105 -3.47 20.59 4.74
CA GLU A 105 -4.37 20.53 3.61
C GLU A 105 -4.67 19.11 3.16
N SER A 106 -3.92 18.12 3.64
CA SER A 106 -4.08 16.72 3.31
C SER A 106 -5.10 16.01 4.21
N THR A 107 -5.90 15.10 3.65
CA THR A 107 -6.80 14.22 4.40
C THR A 107 -6.21 12.84 4.65
N PHE A 108 -5.15 12.48 3.94
CA PHE A 108 -4.34 11.27 4.15
C PHE A 108 -2.87 11.57 3.84
N LEU A 109 -1.98 10.70 4.30
CA LEU A 109 -0.54 10.80 4.05
C LEU A 109 -0.04 9.58 3.28
N PHE A 110 0.90 9.80 2.38
CA PHE A 110 1.73 8.72 1.86
C PHE A 110 2.76 8.34 2.94
N SER A 111 2.87 7.04 3.20
CA SER A 111 3.88 6.44 4.06
C SER A 111 5.02 5.85 3.21
N GLU A 112 6.18 5.67 3.81
CA GLU A 112 7.12 4.69 3.29
C GLU A 112 6.54 3.29 3.51
N TYR A 113 6.75 2.38 2.58
CA TYR A 113 6.20 1.02 2.71
C TYR A 113 7.17 -0.04 2.20
N ILE A 114 6.98 -1.26 2.68
CA ILE A 114 7.54 -2.50 2.14
C ILE A 114 6.37 -3.37 1.71
N LYS A 115 6.41 -3.85 0.49
CA LYS A 115 5.39 -4.75 -0.05
C LYS A 115 6.07 -6.01 -0.57
N GLN A 116 5.62 -7.15 -0.07
CA GLN A 116 6.06 -8.47 -0.51
C GLN A 116 4.82 -9.31 -0.79
N ARG A 117 4.38 -9.27 -2.06
CA ARG A 117 3.08 -9.80 -2.47
C ARG A 117 1.95 -9.11 -1.68
N ASP A 118 1.18 -9.86 -0.88
CA ASP A 118 0.08 -9.34 -0.06
C ASP A 118 0.53 -8.91 1.35
N VAL A 119 1.78 -9.17 1.73
CA VAL A 119 2.32 -8.67 2.99
C VAL A 119 2.79 -7.23 2.81
N VAL A 120 2.20 -6.31 3.56
CA VAL A 120 2.51 -4.88 3.50
C VAL A 120 2.82 -4.34 4.90
N ALA A 121 3.92 -3.60 5.00
CA ALA A 121 4.26 -2.79 6.17
C ALA A 121 4.37 -1.33 5.75
N ALA A 122 3.76 -0.42 6.52
CA ALA A 122 3.78 1.01 6.28
C ALA A 122 4.42 1.76 7.46
N PHE A 123 5.24 2.76 7.17
CA PHE A 123 6.03 3.51 8.15
C PHE A 123 5.78 5.00 7.98
N THR A 124 5.43 5.68 9.06
CA THR A 124 5.19 7.12 9.03
C THR A 124 5.55 7.78 10.36
N SER A 125 6.14 8.95 10.28
CA SER A 125 6.32 9.89 11.40
C SER A 125 5.17 10.91 11.47
N SER A 126 4.01 10.58 10.90
CA SER A 126 2.88 11.50 10.73
C SER A 126 3.23 12.73 9.88
N GLY A 127 4.08 12.53 8.87
CA GLY A 127 4.52 13.57 7.94
C GLY A 127 5.56 14.54 8.51
N LYS A 128 6.01 14.36 9.76
CA LYS A 128 6.93 15.30 10.42
C LYS A 128 8.39 15.15 9.98
N CYS A 129 8.83 13.94 9.67
CA CYS A 129 10.23 13.67 9.37
C CYS A 129 10.40 12.51 8.38
N PRO A 130 10.42 12.77 7.06
CA PRO A 130 10.58 11.73 6.04
C PRO A 130 11.85 10.89 6.19
N VAL A 131 12.90 11.44 6.83
CA VAL A 131 14.13 10.69 7.10
C VAL A 131 13.91 9.56 8.10
N ILE A 132 13.05 9.78 9.10
CA ILE A 132 12.66 8.72 10.07
C ILE A 132 11.85 7.65 9.36
N ASP A 133 10.95 8.03 8.47
CA ASP A 133 10.11 7.09 7.71
C ASP A 133 11.00 6.16 6.85
N LYS A 134 11.95 6.74 6.12
CA LYS A 134 12.95 5.99 5.33
C LYS A 134 13.86 5.11 6.19
N TYR A 135 14.27 5.60 7.36
CA TYR A 135 15.07 4.82 8.30
C TYR A 135 14.31 3.59 8.79
N MET A 136 13.05 3.77 9.22
CA MET A 136 12.20 2.67 9.67
C MET A 136 12.01 1.61 8.58
N LYS A 137 11.74 2.03 7.34
CA LYS A 137 11.67 1.13 6.19
C LYS A 137 12.96 0.33 6.01
N LEU A 138 14.11 1.03 5.98
CA LEU A 138 15.41 0.41 5.75
C LEU A 138 15.74 -0.63 6.83
N GLN A 139 15.49 -0.32 8.10
CA GLN A 139 15.74 -1.25 9.22
C GLN A 139 14.89 -2.52 9.12
N ASN A 140 13.70 -2.44 8.52
CA ASN A 140 12.76 -3.53 8.46
C ASN A 140 12.79 -4.31 7.12
N THR A 141 13.50 -3.83 6.10
CA THR A 141 13.52 -4.46 4.76
C THR A 141 13.97 -5.93 4.79
N LYS A 142 14.87 -6.29 5.71
CA LYS A 142 15.35 -7.68 5.82
C LYS A 142 14.32 -8.60 6.46
N THR A 143 13.46 -8.07 7.34
CA THR A 143 12.39 -8.84 8.01
C THR A 143 11.22 -9.07 7.05
N PHE A 144 10.88 -8.05 6.27
CA PHE A 144 9.82 -8.10 5.26
C PHE A 144 10.42 -8.45 3.89
N ASP A 145 10.96 -9.65 3.76
CA ASP A 145 11.56 -10.14 2.50
C ASP A 145 10.57 -10.96 1.64
N SER A 146 10.99 -11.35 0.45
CA SER A 146 10.15 -12.13 -0.47
C SER A 146 9.71 -13.47 0.11
N PHE A 147 10.53 -14.07 0.97
CA PHE A 147 10.21 -15.34 1.61
C PHE A 147 8.99 -15.24 2.54
N LEU A 148 8.86 -14.12 3.28
CA LEU A 148 7.68 -13.88 4.11
C LEU A 148 6.39 -13.78 3.27
N GLY A 149 6.45 -13.12 2.11
CA GLY A 149 5.34 -13.09 1.16
C GLY A 149 4.98 -14.49 0.62
N GLU A 150 5.99 -15.34 0.35
CA GLU A 150 5.76 -16.70 -0.10
C GLU A 150 5.13 -17.60 0.99
N ILE A 151 5.51 -17.41 2.25
CA ILE A 151 4.90 -18.10 3.39
C ILE A 151 3.44 -17.66 3.56
N ASN A 152 3.16 -16.36 3.43
CA ASN A 152 1.80 -15.85 3.48
C ASN A 152 0.88 -16.51 2.43
N ASP A 153 1.33 -16.61 1.18
CA ASP A 153 0.57 -17.27 0.12
C ASP A 153 0.36 -18.77 0.42
N LEU A 154 1.39 -19.44 0.94
CA LEU A 154 1.27 -20.85 1.34
C LEU A 154 0.21 -20.99 2.44
N PHE A 155 0.28 -20.18 3.50
CA PHE A 155 -0.68 -20.24 4.61
C PHE A 155 -2.12 -20.00 4.15
N TYR A 156 -2.30 -19.07 3.23
CA TYR A 156 -3.61 -18.86 2.61
C TYR A 156 -4.08 -20.12 1.83
N SER A 157 -3.18 -20.76 1.09
CA SER A 157 -3.49 -21.95 0.30
C SER A 157 -3.86 -23.18 1.14
N ILE A 158 -3.22 -23.34 2.31
CA ILE A 158 -3.48 -24.48 3.22
C ILE A 158 -4.60 -24.21 4.24
N LYS A 159 -5.16 -22.99 4.24
CA LYS A 159 -6.16 -22.55 5.22
C LYS A 159 -7.31 -23.55 5.35
N ARG A 160 -7.86 -24.00 4.23
CA ARG A 160 -8.96 -24.99 4.23
C ARG A 160 -8.55 -26.31 4.89
N HIS A 161 -7.34 -26.78 4.64
CA HIS A 161 -6.82 -28.02 5.21
C HIS A 161 -6.64 -27.91 6.74
N VAL A 162 -6.17 -26.77 7.23
CA VAL A 162 -6.07 -26.49 8.67
C VAL A 162 -7.48 -26.38 9.30
N ASP A 163 -8.42 -25.70 8.64
CA ASP A 163 -9.80 -25.54 9.12
C ASP A 163 -10.56 -26.87 9.22
N GLU A 164 -10.30 -27.81 8.30
CA GLU A 164 -10.89 -29.16 8.31
C GLU A 164 -10.25 -30.07 9.39
N GLY A 165 -8.94 -29.91 9.65
CA GLY A 165 -8.20 -30.70 10.64
C GLY A 165 -8.38 -30.22 12.09
N ILE A 166 -8.60 -28.94 12.30
CA ILE A 166 -8.69 -28.32 13.64
C ILE A 166 -10.01 -27.54 13.76
N GLN A 167 -10.90 -27.95 14.67
CA GLN A 167 -12.17 -27.26 14.89
C GLN A 167 -12.01 -26.02 15.76
N ASP A 168 -11.08 -26.04 16.72
CA ASP A 168 -10.83 -24.95 17.66
C ASP A 168 -10.04 -23.81 16.98
N PRO A 169 -10.57 -22.57 16.91
CA PRO A 169 -9.87 -21.44 16.33
C PRO A 169 -8.55 -21.08 17.01
N GLU A 170 -8.42 -21.26 18.32
CA GLU A 170 -7.18 -20.96 19.04
C GLU A 170 -6.09 -21.96 18.67
N LYS A 171 -6.42 -23.22 18.53
CA LYS A 171 -5.49 -24.26 18.07
C LYS A 171 -5.05 -24.05 16.62
N ARG A 172 -5.91 -23.48 15.75
CA ARG A 172 -5.49 -23.13 14.38
C ARG A 172 -4.36 -22.11 14.37
N ILE A 173 -4.39 -21.16 15.29
CA ILE A 173 -3.31 -20.14 15.42
C ILE A 173 -2.00 -20.85 15.75
N LEU A 174 -2.01 -21.80 16.69
CA LEU A 174 -0.80 -22.56 17.06
C LEU A 174 -0.21 -23.33 15.87
N VAL A 175 -1.03 -23.91 15.00
CA VAL A 175 -0.55 -24.55 13.76
C VAL A 175 0.25 -23.57 12.89
N TYR A 176 -0.28 -22.35 12.67
CA TYR A 176 0.41 -21.34 11.87
C TYR A 176 1.67 -20.80 12.57
N GLU A 177 1.65 -20.65 13.90
CA GLU A 177 2.81 -20.20 14.68
C GLU A 177 3.96 -21.23 14.56
N ASP A 178 3.70 -22.53 14.78
CA ASP A 178 4.68 -23.59 14.67
C ASP A 178 5.26 -23.70 13.24
N LEU A 179 4.39 -23.64 12.23
CA LEU A 179 4.81 -23.64 10.82
C LEU A 179 5.64 -22.40 10.45
N LEU A 180 5.26 -21.21 10.93
CA LEU A 180 5.97 -19.97 10.68
C LEU A 180 7.35 -19.99 11.31
N GLU A 181 7.46 -20.36 12.59
CA GLU A 181 8.73 -20.43 13.31
C GLU A 181 9.71 -21.38 12.61
N ALA A 182 9.26 -22.60 12.32
CA ALA A 182 10.08 -23.57 11.59
C ALA A 182 10.51 -23.05 10.22
N SER A 183 9.60 -22.41 9.48
CA SER A 183 9.90 -21.86 8.16
C SER A 183 10.95 -20.74 8.22
N LEU A 184 10.84 -19.83 9.20
CA LEU A 184 11.76 -18.71 9.36
C LEU A 184 13.16 -19.19 9.78
N ILE A 185 13.26 -20.20 10.67
CA ILE A 185 14.53 -20.78 11.10
C ILE A 185 15.22 -21.51 9.94
N LEU A 186 14.48 -22.38 9.24
CA LEU A 186 15.04 -23.22 8.18
C LEU A 186 15.14 -22.49 6.83
N ARG A 187 14.52 -21.34 6.68
CA ARG A 187 14.38 -20.62 5.40
C ARG A 187 13.82 -21.51 4.28
N LYS A 188 12.83 -22.34 4.63
CA LYS A 188 12.15 -23.28 3.73
C LYS A 188 10.66 -23.30 3.98
N LYS A 189 9.91 -23.38 2.89
CA LYS A 189 8.45 -23.60 2.99
C LYS A 189 8.18 -25.03 3.49
N PRO A 190 7.22 -25.23 4.40
CA PRO A 190 6.82 -26.55 4.84
C PRO A 190 6.22 -27.35 3.69
N THR A 191 6.47 -28.65 3.68
CA THR A 191 5.78 -29.58 2.79
C THR A 191 4.40 -29.92 3.33
N MET A 192 3.51 -30.46 2.49
CA MET A 192 2.17 -30.89 2.95
C MET A 192 2.23 -31.95 4.04
N ASP A 193 3.22 -32.85 4.01
CA ASP A 193 3.43 -33.85 5.07
C ASP A 193 3.77 -33.18 6.40
N GLN A 194 4.63 -32.15 6.38
CA GLN A 194 4.95 -31.37 7.59
C GLN A 194 3.73 -30.60 8.11
N VAL A 195 2.92 -30.02 7.22
CA VAL A 195 1.66 -29.39 7.60
C VAL A 195 0.73 -30.39 8.30
N GLY A 196 0.56 -31.59 7.73
CA GLY A 196 -0.23 -32.67 8.32
C GLY A 196 0.26 -33.06 9.70
N SER A 197 1.59 -33.27 9.86
CA SER A 197 2.20 -33.64 11.14
C SER A 197 1.99 -32.56 12.23
N VAL A 198 2.05 -31.28 11.88
CA VAL A 198 1.78 -30.19 12.83
C VAL A 198 0.31 -30.13 13.22
N ILE A 199 -0.62 -30.35 12.27
CA ILE A 199 -2.06 -30.42 12.53
C ILE A 199 -2.36 -31.56 13.51
N GLU A 200 -1.84 -32.77 13.28
CA GLU A 200 -1.99 -33.91 14.17
C GLU A 200 -1.48 -33.61 15.58
N HIS A 201 -0.25 -33.10 15.69
CA HIS A 201 0.37 -32.76 16.99
C HIS A 201 -0.45 -31.71 17.77
N VAL A 202 -0.97 -30.68 17.10
CA VAL A 202 -1.77 -29.63 17.76
C VAL A 202 -3.18 -30.15 18.12
N SER A 203 -3.75 -31.06 17.33
CA SER A 203 -5.06 -31.64 17.63
C SER A 203 -5.07 -32.50 18.91
N GLU A 204 -3.93 -33.15 19.21
CA GLU A 204 -3.77 -34.02 20.38
C GLU A 204 -3.52 -33.26 21.71
N LYS A 205 -3.15 -31.97 21.64
CA LYS A 205 -2.97 -31.10 22.81
C LYS A 205 -4.31 -30.52 23.28
#